data_0a5d79aa2f3221268511e663b177a60d
#
_entry.id   0a5d79aa2f3221268511e663b177a60d
#
_cell.length_a   1.000
_cell.length_b   1.000
_cell.length_c   1.000
_cell.angle_alpha   90.00
_cell.angle_beta   90.00
_cell.angle_gamma   90.00
#
_symmetry.space_group_name_H-M   'P 1'
#
loop_
_entity.id
_entity.type
_entity.pdbx_description
1 polymer ?
#
loop_
_entity_poly.entity_id
_entity_poly.type
_entity_poly.pdbx_seq_one_letter_code
_entity_poly.pdbx_strand_id
1 'polypeptide(L)'
;VQSEAIKTATGRFINQNDVKERRKVIILHKKSAEILFKKSHTEPVGQFVNVGGVAYRVAGLYEDQGDQSSVAFIPFSTLQTIYNKGDKLNNIIFTTKNLTSEEANKTFEKEYRKVIAANHRFDPEDEGAIWIWNRFTQYMQTQNVAGLLRTAIWVIGLFTLLSGIVGVSNIMLITVKERTREFGIRKALGAKPLSILWLIIVESVTITTFFGYIGMVAGIGVTEWMNSAFGNQTADAGMFQARMFSDPTVDIGIAIQATLTLIIAGTLAGFFPAKKAVSISPIEALRSD
;
A
#
# COMPACT_ATOMS: atom_id res chain seq x y z
N VAL A 1 25.45 -10.63 -9.55
CA VAL A 1 24.12 -10.04 -9.82
C VAL A 1 23.86 -9.07 -8.69
N GLN A 2 24.06 -7.77 -8.95
CA GLN A 2 23.58 -6.72 -8.03
C GLN A 2 22.06 -6.71 -8.16
N SER A 3 21.37 -7.15 -7.13
CA SER A 3 19.94 -6.78 -7.02
C SER A 3 19.90 -5.27 -6.80
N GLU A 4 19.04 -4.55 -7.50
CA GLU A 4 18.90 -3.08 -7.38
C GLU A 4 18.61 -2.60 -5.94
N ALA A 5 18.26 -3.54 -5.06
CA ALA A 5 17.95 -3.29 -3.65
C ALA A 5 19.20 -3.17 -2.74
N ILE A 6 20.37 -3.64 -3.18
CA ILE A 6 21.60 -3.63 -2.38
C ILE A 6 22.53 -2.57 -2.94
N LYS A 7 22.76 -1.50 -2.18
CA LYS A 7 23.71 -0.44 -2.53
C LYS A 7 25.00 -0.62 -1.75
N THR A 8 26.14 -0.60 -2.46
CA THR A 8 27.45 -0.57 -1.82
C THR A 8 27.64 0.81 -1.17
N ALA A 9 27.77 0.83 0.15
CA ALA A 9 27.98 2.07 0.92
C ALA A 9 29.45 2.51 0.91
N THR A 10 30.37 1.56 1.14
CA THR A 10 31.82 1.82 1.18
C THR A 10 32.58 0.59 0.67
N GLY A 11 33.70 0.81 -0.01
CA GLY A 11 34.48 -0.28 -0.58
C GLY A 11 33.90 -0.83 -1.88
N ARG A 12 33.96 -2.17 -2.09
CA ARG A 12 33.46 -2.83 -3.29
C ARG A 12 32.66 -4.09 -2.95
N PHE A 13 31.81 -4.51 -3.87
CA PHE A 13 31.12 -5.80 -3.80
C PHE A 13 32.01 -6.95 -4.31
N ILE A 14 31.55 -8.21 -4.16
CA ILE A 14 32.21 -9.40 -4.66
C ILE A 14 32.34 -9.32 -6.18
N ASN A 15 33.51 -9.58 -6.71
CA ASN A 15 33.80 -9.59 -8.14
C ASN A 15 34.15 -11.00 -8.65
N GLN A 16 34.31 -11.13 -9.96
CA GLN A 16 34.66 -12.44 -10.59
C GLN A 16 36.01 -12.99 -10.14
N ASN A 17 36.99 -12.13 -9.84
CA ASN A 17 38.28 -12.57 -9.36
C ASN A 17 38.20 -13.17 -7.96
N ASP A 18 37.36 -12.59 -7.08
CA ASP A 18 37.13 -13.17 -5.74
C ASP A 18 36.53 -14.57 -5.81
N VAL A 19 35.64 -14.80 -6.80
CA VAL A 19 35.03 -16.12 -7.04
C VAL A 19 36.03 -17.10 -7.67
N LYS A 20 36.79 -16.69 -8.70
CA LYS A 20 37.74 -17.55 -9.39
C LYS A 20 38.89 -17.97 -8.49
N GLU A 21 39.44 -17.02 -7.72
CA GLU A 21 40.58 -17.24 -6.84
C GLU A 21 40.18 -17.73 -5.45
N ARG A 22 38.89 -17.93 -5.20
CA ARG A 22 38.35 -18.38 -3.91
C ARG A 22 38.84 -17.50 -2.74
N ARG A 23 38.88 -16.17 -2.99
CA ARG A 23 39.39 -15.21 -1.99
C ARG A 23 38.55 -15.19 -0.71
N LYS A 24 39.17 -15.15 0.45
CA LYS A 24 38.52 -15.02 1.75
C LYS A 24 38.13 -13.55 2.01
N VAL A 25 37.15 -13.06 1.25
CA VAL A 25 36.59 -11.71 1.39
C VAL A 25 35.16 -11.77 1.88
N ILE A 26 34.75 -10.75 2.61
CA ILE A 26 33.41 -10.62 3.18
C ILE A 26 32.88 -9.21 2.92
N ILE A 27 31.58 -9.12 2.63
CA ILE A 27 30.83 -7.87 2.56
C ILE A 27 29.89 -7.86 3.73
N LEU A 28 29.93 -6.82 4.55
CA LEU A 28 29.13 -6.68 5.76
C LEU A 28 28.03 -5.64 5.56
N HIS A 29 26.91 -5.86 6.25
CA HIS A 29 25.93 -4.81 6.38
C HIS A 29 26.49 -3.68 7.27
N LYS A 30 26.22 -2.40 6.95
CA LYS A 30 26.74 -1.24 7.65
C LYS A 30 26.52 -1.30 9.17
N LYS A 31 25.30 -1.65 9.61
CA LYS A 31 25.00 -1.81 11.05
C LYS A 31 25.84 -2.90 11.72
N SER A 32 26.04 -4.04 11.03
CA SER A 32 26.90 -5.11 11.56
C SER A 32 28.33 -4.66 11.69
N ALA A 33 28.85 -3.91 10.73
CA ALA A 33 30.18 -3.35 10.78
C ALA A 33 30.34 -2.35 11.93
N GLU A 34 29.35 -1.47 12.13
CA GLU A 34 29.34 -0.53 13.26
C GLU A 34 29.38 -1.24 14.61
N ILE A 35 28.65 -2.34 14.77
CA ILE A 35 28.66 -3.13 16.00
C ILE A 35 30.02 -3.80 16.21
N LEU A 36 30.56 -4.47 15.16
CA LEU A 36 31.81 -5.24 15.25
C LEU A 36 33.03 -4.35 15.47
N PHE A 37 33.08 -3.18 14.84
CA PHE A 37 34.21 -2.26 14.88
C PHE A 37 34.03 -1.05 15.81
N LYS A 38 32.95 -0.99 16.58
CA LYS A 38 32.62 0.10 17.51
C LYS A 38 33.77 0.47 18.47
N LYS A 39 34.59 -0.51 18.88
CA LYS A 39 35.69 -0.32 19.81
C LYS A 39 36.99 0.13 19.17
N SER A 40 37.17 -0.05 17.85
CA SER A 40 38.49 0.15 17.24
C SER A 40 38.68 1.52 16.58
N HIS A 41 37.62 2.32 16.42
CA HIS A 41 37.62 3.60 15.68
C HIS A 41 38.28 3.53 14.29
N THR A 42 38.49 2.33 13.74
CA THR A 42 39.18 2.09 12.48
C THR A 42 38.12 1.83 11.38
N GLU A 43 38.44 2.27 10.17
CA GLU A 43 37.59 2.01 9.02
C GLU A 43 37.49 0.49 8.78
N PRO A 44 36.26 -0.09 8.70
CA PRO A 44 36.06 -1.53 8.61
C PRO A 44 36.63 -2.16 7.34
N VAL A 45 36.65 -1.41 6.23
CA VAL A 45 37.13 -1.91 4.93
C VAL A 45 38.64 -2.17 4.99
N GLY A 46 39.03 -3.37 4.59
CA GLY A 46 40.43 -3.82 4.65
C GLY A 46 40.82 -4.58 5.91
N GLN A 47 40.03 -4.48 6.99
CA GLN A 47 40.23 -5.21 8.24
C GLN A 47 39.81 -6.68 8.12
N PHE A 48 40.20 -7.49 9.09
CA PHE A 48 39.85 -8.90 9.18
C PHE A 48 38.76 -9.15 10.22
N VAL A 49 37.82 -10.01 9.85
CA VAL A 49 36.73 -10.51 10.74
C VAL A 49 36.81 -12.02 10.78
N ASN A 50 36.75 -12.60 11.97
CA ASN A 50 36.69 -14.04 12.14
C ASN A 50 35.22 -14.50 12.13
N VAL A 51 34.87 -15.37 11.18
CA VAL A 51 33.55 -15.97 11.07
C VAL A 51 33.71 -17.50 11.04
N GLY A 52 33.22 -18.17 12.09
CA GLY A 52 33.30 -19.63 12.18
C GLY A 52 34.73 -20.19 12.18
N GLY A 53 35.69 -19.46 12.79
CA GLY A 53 37.09 -19.87 12.86
C GLY A 53 37.92 -19.49 11.62
N VAL A 54 37.32 -18.85 10.62
CA VAL A 54 38.00 -18.41 9.40
C VAL A 54 38.09 -16.90 9.35
N ALA A 55 39.30 -16.37 9.11
CA ALA A 55 39.56 -14.95 8.94
C ALA A 55 39.20 -14.52 7.51
N TYR A 56 38.26 -13.56 7.40
CA TYR A 56 37.85 -12.93 6.14
C TYR A 56 38.27 -11.45 6.15
N ARG A 57 38.77 -10.97 5.01
CA ARG A 57 39.05 -9.54 4.83
C ARG A 57 37.78 -8.84 4.39
N VAL A 58 37.42 -7.75 5.08
CA VAL A 58 36.27 -6.90 4.71
C VAL A 58 36.58 -6.17 3.40
N ALA A 59 35.87 -6.47 2.32
CA ALA A 59 36.05 -5.86 1.00
C ALA A 59 35.13 -4.65 0.79
N GLY A 60 34.01 -4.61 1.49
CA GLY A 60 33.07 -3.50 1.44
C GLY A 60 31.92 -3.62 2.42
N LEU A 61 31.16 -2.55 2.50
CA LEU A 61 29.93 -2.45 3.27
C LEU A 61 28.76 -2.20 2.34
N TYR A 62 27.59 -2.74 2.69
CA TYR A 62 26.36 -2.50 1.95
C TYR A 62 25.26 -1.97 2.85
N GLU A 63 24.34 -1.25 2.25
CA GLU A 63 23.06 -0.84 2.82
C GLU A 63 21.93 -1.43 1.95
N ASP A 64 20.87 -1.93 2.57
CA ASP A 64 19.63 -2.29 1.88
C ASP A 64 18.49 -1.34 2.26
N GLN A 65 17.47 -1.27 1.41
CA GLN A 65 16.31 -0.40 1.64
C GLN A 65 15.34 -0.96 2.69
N GLY A 66 15.54 -2.22 3.12
CA GLY A 66 14.58 -2.96 3.95
C GLY A 66 14.92 -3.05 5.43
N ASP A 67 16.10 -2.62 5.87
CA ASP A 67 16.57 -2.68 7.27
C ASP A 67 16.48 -4.07 7.95
N GLN A 68 16.36 -5.14 7.16
CA GLN A 68 15.81 -6.42 7.62
C GLN A 68 16.81 -7.54 7.84
N SER A 69 18.01 -7.46 7.31
CA SER A 69 18.93 -8.57 7.53
C SER A 69 20.38 -8.12 7.59
N SER A 70 20.97 -8.25 8.76
CA SER A 70 22.43 -8.14 8.91
C SER A 70 23.16 -9.35 8.31
N VAL A 71 22.86 -9.70 7.05
CA VAL A 71 23.45 -10.82 6.33
C VAL A 71 24.83 -10.41 5.81
N ALA A 72 25.82 -11.28 5.94
CA ALA A 72 27.12 -11.07 5.33
C ALA A 72 27.23 -11.87 4.03
N PHE A 73 27.88 -11.29 3.01
CA PHE A 73 28.10 -11.97 1.73
C PHE A 73 29.57 -12.40 1.61
N ILE A 74 29.78 -13.64 1.20
CA ILE A 74 31.09 -14.20 0.86
C ILE A 74 31.01 -14.87 -0.50
N PRO A 75 32.12 -15.01 -1.26
CA PRO A 75 32.12 -15.73 -2.52
C PRO A 75 31.66 -17.17 -2.33
N PHE A 76 30.72 -17.65 -3.15
CA PHE A 76 30.19 -19.01 -3.02
C PHE A 76 31.28 -20.09 -3.18
N SER A 77 32.24 -19.87 -4.07
CA SER A 77 33.37 -20.78 -4.28
C SER A 77 34.26 -20.88 -3.04
N THR A 78 34.43 -19.79 -2.29
CA THR A 78 35.16 -19.79 -1.02
C THR A 78 34.41 -20.61 0.03
N LEU A 79 33.07 -20.42 0.10
CA LEU A 79 32.21 -21.17 1.01
C LEU A 79 32.21 -22.66 0.71
N GLN A 80 32.14 -23.07 -0.58
CA GLN A 80 32.22 -24.46 -0.99
C GLN A 80 33.53 -25.10 -0.57
N THR A 81 34.64 -24.37 -0.71
CA THR A 81 35.98 -24.90 -0.34
C THR A 81 36.13 -25.03 1.19
N ILE A 82 35.70 -24.04 1.96
CA ILE A 82 35.86 -24.03 3.43
C ILE A 82 35.00 -25.11 4.09
N TYR A 83 33.78 -25.27 3.64
CA TYR A 83 32.80 -26.20 4.23
C TYR A 83 32.73 -27.54 3.49
N ASN A 84 33.64 -27.80 2.57
CA ASN A 84 33.73 -29.05 1.78
C ASN A 84 32.37 -29.45 1.13
N LYS A 85 31.66 -28.45 0.58
CA LYS A 85 30.32 -28.66 -0.01
C LYS A 85 30.36 -29.20 -1.44
N GLY A 86 31.55 -29.40 -2.02
CA GLY A 86 31.69 -29.79 -3.43
C GLY A 86 30.96 -28.82 -4.36
N ASP A 87 30.25 -29.33 -5.36
CA ASP A 87 29.51 -28.54 -6.34
C ASP A 87 28.05 -28.31 -5.96
N LYS A 88 27.68 -28.59 -4.71
CA LYS A 88 26.29 -28.42 -4.24
C LYS A 88 25.95 -26.94 -3.95
N LEU A 89 24.79 -26.52 -4.41
CA LEU A 89 24.19 -25.24 -4.14
C LEU A 89 22.87 -25.45 -3.36
N ASN A 90 22.61 -24.62 -2.38
CA ASN A 90 21.36 -24.67 -1.63
C ASN A 90 20.26 -23.88 -2.34
N ASN A 91 20.59 -22.68 -2.82
CA ASN A 91 19.66 -21.77 -3.47
C ASN A 91 20.31 -21.13 -4.69
N ILE A 92 19.52 -20.90 -5.73
CA ILE A 92 19.90 -20.11 -6.91
C ILE A 92 18.93 -18.94 -7.00
N ILE A 93 19.47 -17.73 -7.06
CA ILE A 93 18.67 -16.52 -7.26
C ILE A 93 19.02 -15.98 -8.65
N PHE A 94 18.00 -15.77 -9.46
CA PHE A 94 18.15 -15.19 -10.80
C PHE A 94 17.02 -14.21 -11.09
N THR A 95 17.26 -13.33 -12.04
CA THR A 95 16.26 -12.36 -12.51
C THR A 95 15.78 -12.77 -13.89
N THR A 96 14.49 -12.67 -14.11
CA THR A 96 13.85 -12.90 -15.40
C THR A 96 13.45 -11.56 -16.02
N LYS A 97 13.43 -11.52 -17.36
CA LYS A 97 12.94 -10.35 -18.12
C LYS A 97 11.72 -10.76 -18.93
N ASN A 98 10.79 -9.82 -19.14
CA ASN A 98 9.60 -9.97 -19.98
C ASN A 98 8.53 -10.98 -19.47
N LEU A 99 8.59 -11.41 -18.20
CA LEU A 99 7.54 -12.22 -17.58
C LEU A 99 6.55 -11.28 -16.88
N THR A 100 5.65 -10.67 -17.65
CA THR A 100 4.72 -9.63 -17.15
C THR A 100 3.33 -10.16 -16.79
N SER A 101 3.03 -11.44 -17.09
CA SER A 101 1.73 -12.05 -16.78
C SER A 101 1.89 -13.24 -15.84
N GLU A 102 0.83 -13.56 -15.10
CA GLU A 102 0.80 -14.73 -14.21
C GLU A 102 0.94 -16.04 -15.00
N GLU A 103 0.30 -16.12 -16.17
CA GLU A 103 0.39 -17.28 -17.05
C GLU A 103 1.81 -17.51 -17.58
N ALA A 104 2.49 -16.44 -18.01
CA ALA A 104 3.87 -16.52 -18.47
C ALA A 104 4.81 -16.98 -17.34
N ASN A 105 4.58 -16.53 -16.11
CA ASN A 105 5.36 -16.96 -14.96
C ASN A 105 5.11 -18.44 -14.62
N LYS A 106 3.85 -18.90 -14.61
CA LYS A 106 3.50 -20.31 -14.40
C LYS A 106 4.10 -21.23 -15.48
N THR A 107 4.06 -20.78 -16.72
CA THR A 107 4.65 -21.54 -17.85
C THR A 107 6.17 -21.62 -17.68
N PHE A 108 6.82 -20.51 -17.37
CA PHE A 108 8.26 -20.47 -17.10
C PHE A 108 8.64 -21.41 -15.93
N GLU A 109 7.90 -21.40 -14.83
CA GLU A 109 8.16 -22.27 -13.68
C GLU A 109 8.05 -23.75 -14.05
N LYS A 110 7.05 -24.13 -14.85
CA LYS A 110 6.90 -25.50 -15.34
C LYS A 110 8.06 -25.90 -16.26
N GLU A 111 8.44 -25.06 -17.19
CA GLU A 111 9.56 -25.33 -18.10
C GLU A 111 10.88 -25.42 -17.35
N TYR A 112 11.12 -24.49 -16.42
CA TYR A 112 12.30 -24.49 -15.57
C TYR A 112 12.40 -25.79 -14.73
N ARG A 113 11.27 -26.21 -14.13
CA ARG A 113 11.19 -27.47 -13.37
C ARG A 113 11.51 -28.68 -14.25
N LYS A 114 10.99 -28.74 -15.48
CA LYS A 114 11.29 -29.81 -16.43
C LYS A 114 12.78 -29.91 -16.75
N VAL A 115 13.43 -28.78 -17.00
CA VAL A 115 14.88 -28.74 -17.31
C VAL A 115 15.71 -29.23 -16.13
N ILE A 116 15.37 -28.82 -14.90
CA ILE A 116 16.10 -29.28 -13.72
C ILE A 116 15.79 -30.74 -13.41
N ALA A 117 14.55 -31.18 -13.55
CA ALA A 117 14.14 -32.56 -13.34
C ALA A 117 14.93 -33.54 -14.26
N ALA A 118 15.11 -33.15 -15.52
CA ALA A 118 15.90 -33.96 -16.47
C ALA A 118 17.37 -34.18 -16.02
N ASN A 119 17.95 -33.17 -15.36
CA ASN A 119 19.34 -33.25 -14.88
C ASN A 119 19.47 -33.90 -13.50
N HIS A 120 18.45 -33.85 -12.66
CA HIS A 120 18.48 -34.30 -11.27
C HIS A 120 17.61 -35.54 -10.99
N ARG A 121 16.98 -36.12 -12.01
CA ARG A 121 16.22 -37.40 -11.97
C ARG A 121 15.10 -37.42 -10.96
N PHE A 122 14.27 -36.37 -10.92
CA PHE A 122 13.02 -36.33 -10.17
C PHE A 122 11.84 -36.09 -11.13
N ASP A 123 10.61 -36.33 -10.65
CA ASP A 123 9.41 -36.12 -11.45
C ASP A 123 9.16 -34.59 -11.63
N PRO A 124 9.07 -34.07 -12.87
CA PRO A 124 8.80 -32.66 -13.11
C PRO A 124 7.44 -32.17 -12.55
N GLU A 125 6.50 -33.08 -12.29
CA GLU A 125 5.20 -32.73 -11.67
C GLU A 125 5.29 -32.70 -10.12
N ASP A 126 6.40 -33.17 -9.53
CA ASP A 126 6.62 -33.08 -8.08
C ASP A 126 7.02 -31.64 -7.69
N GLU A 127 6.04 -30.88 -7.19
CA GLU A 127 6.26 -29.51 -6.70
C GLU A 127 7.13 -29.46 -5.44
N GLY A 128 7.21 -30.55 -4.67
CA GLY A 128 8.02 -30.65 -3.47
C GLY A 128 9.50 -30.85 -3.71
N ALA A 129 9.90 -31.37 -4.88
CA ALA A 129 11.29 -31.64 -5.21
C ALA A 129 12.15 -30.37 -5.34
N ILE A 130 11.59 -29.28 -5.85
CA ILE A 130 12.21 -27.96 -5.92
C ILE A 130 11.20 -26.90 -5.55
N TRP A 131 11.53 -26.10 -4.55
CA TRP A 131 10.74 -24.93 -4.20
C TRP A 131 11.17 -23.72 -5.04
N ILE A 132 10.25 -23.25 -5.89
CA ILE A 132 10.44 -22.05 -6.71
C ILE A 132 9.71 -20.89 -6.04
N TRP A 133 10.46 -19.93 -5.56
CA TRP A 133 9.88 -18.71 -4.98
C TRP A 133 9.85 -17.58 -6.02
N ASN A 134 8.70 -17.41 -6.64
CA ASN A 134 8.48 -16.35 -7.61
C ASN A 134 7.93 -15.09 -6.95
N ARG A 135 8.77 -14.06 -6.84
CA ARG A 135 8.36 -12.78 -6.23
C ARG A 135 7.27 -12.05 -7.03
N PHE A 136 7.20 -12.26 -8.36
CA PHE A 136 6.15 -11.66 -9.19
C PHE A 136 4.78 -12.22 -8.83
N THR A 137 4.65 -13.53 -8.71
CA THR A 137 3.38 -14.18 -8.33
C THR A 137 2.92 -13.72 -6.95
N GLN A 138 3.85 -13.64 -6.00
CA GLN A 138 3.55 -13.13 -4.65
C GLN A 138 3.13 -11.65 -4.66
N TYR A 139 3.80 -10.82 -5.47
CA TYR A 139 3.42 -9.43 -5.65
C TYR A 139 2.01 -9.30 -6.24
N MET A 140 1.67 -10.08 -7.28
CA MET A 140 0.34 -10.09 -7.89
C MET A 140 -0.75 -10.55 -6.91
N GLN A 141 -0.49 -11.58 -6.10
CA GLN A 141 -1.42 -12.01 -5.06
C GLN A 141 -1.67 -10.89 -4.04
N THR A 142 -0.62 -10.22 -3.60
CA THR A 142 -0.74 -9.08 -2.68
C THR A 142 -1.55 -7.94 -3.32
N GLN A 143 -1.31 -7.62 -4.59
CA GLN A 143 -2.08 -6.61 -5.32
C GLN A 143 -3.56 -7.00 -5.48
N ASN A 144 -3.85 -8.27 -5.75
CA ASN A 144 -5.23 -8.77 -5.83
C ASN A 144 -5.96 -8.64 -4.50
N VAL A 145 -5.31 -9.02 -3.39
CA VAL A 145 -5.86 -8.85 -2.03
C VAL A 145 -6.08 -7.37 -1.70
N ALA A 146 -5.09 -6.52 -1.99
CA ALA A 146 -5.22 -5.08 -1.81
C ALA A 146 -6.37 -4.48 -2.66
N GLY A 147 -6.52 -4.95 -3.91
CA GLY A 147 -7.63 -4.58 -4.78
C GLY A 147 -8.99 -4.99 -4.23
N LEU A 148 -9.11 -6.20 -3.70
CA LEU A 148 -10.32 -6.69 -3.06
C LEU A 148 -10.69 -5.85 -1.81
N LEU A 149 -9.72 -5.58 -0.95
CA LEU A 149 -9.90 -4.73 0.22
C LEU A 149 -10.35 -3.31 -0.17
N ARG A 150 -9.71 -2.73 -1.19
CA ARG A 150 -10.08 -1.43 -1.73
C ARG A 150 -11.54 -1.42 -2.23
N THR A 151 -11.94 -2.44 -2.95
CA THR A 151 -13.32 -2.59 -3.44
C THR A 151 -14.30 -2.72 -2.28
N ALA A 152 -13.99 -3.54 -1.27
CA ALA A 152 -14.83 -3.68 -0.09
C ALA A 152 -15.02 -2.35 0.66
N ILE A 153 -13.94 -1.58 0.85
CA ILE A 153 -14.00 -0.25 1.48
C ILE A 153 -14.88 0.71 0.66
N TRP A 154 -14.75 0.69 -0.69
CA TRP A 154 -15.59 1.49 -1.55
C TRP A 154 -17.07 1.14 -1.44
N VAL A 155 -17.41 -0.15 -1.38
CA VAL A 155 -18.79 -0.63 -1.21
C VAL A 155 -19.35 -0.17 0.14
N ILE A 156 -18.61 -0.36 1.23
CA ILE A 156 -19.02 0.09 2.57
C ILE A 156 -19.20 1.61 2.59
N GLY A 157 -18.26 2.36 2.02
CA GLY A 157 -18.31 3.80 1.92
C GLY A 157 -19.53 4.30 1.15
N LEU A 158 -19.88 3.63 0.04
CA LEU A 158 -21.07 3.94 -0.76
C LEU A 158 -22.36 3.72 0.05
N PHE A 159 -22.51 2.60 0.74
CA PHE A 159 -23.68 2.34 1.58
C PHE A 159 -23.79 3.33 2.75
N THR A 160 -22.68 3.68 3.37
CA THR A 160 -22.65 4.69 4.43
C THR A 160 -23.06 6.05 3.89
N LEU A 161 -22.57 6.44 2.71
CA LEU A 161 -22.95 7.69 2.04
C LEU A 161 -24.45 7.70 1.71
N LEU A 162 -25.00 6.62 1.17
CA LEU A 162 -26.44 6.48 0.89
C LEU A 162 -27.27 6.64 2.16
N SER A 163 -26.84 6.03 3.27
CA SER A 163 -27.50 6.21 4.56
C SER A 163 -27.48 7.68 5.02
N GLY A 164 -26.35 8.37 4.83
CA GLY A 164 -26.23 9.81 5.11
C GLY A 164 -27.15 10.66 4.23
N ILE A 165 -27.25 10.36 2.93
CA ILE A 165 -28.17 11.04 2.00
C ILE A 165 -29.62 10.93 2.47
N VAL A 166 -30.04 9.72 2.88
CA VAL A 166 -31.39 9.49 3.41
C VAL A 166 -31.63 10.28 4.70
N GLY A 167 -30.64 10.28 5.60
CA GLY A 167 -30.72 11.08 6.86
C GLY A 167 -30.88 12.57 6.60
N VAL A 168 -30.03 13.14 5.75
CA VAL A 168 -30.14 14.58 5.38
C VAL A 168 -31.48 14.89 4.67
N SER A 169 -31.89 14.01 3.75
CA SER A 169 -33.16 14.15 3.03
C SER A 169 -34.38 14.17 3.99
N ASN A 170 -34.36 13.29 5.01
CA ASN A 170 -35.43 13.28 6.02
C ASN A 170 -35.49 14.58 6.85
N ILE A 171 -34.32 15.08 7.27
CA ILE A 171 -34.24 16.35 7.99
C ILE A 171 -34.75 17.49 7.11
N MET A 172 -34.30 17.56 5.87
CA MET A 172 -34.74 18.58 4.92
C MET A 172 -36.23 18.51 4.60
N LEU A 173 -36.84 17.30 4.59
CA LEU A 173 -38.30 17.15 4.43
C LEU A 173 -39.06 17.75 5.62
N ILE A 174 -38.55 17.59 6.83
CA ILE A 174 -39.16 18.21 8.04
C ILE A 174 -39.05 19.74 7.94
N THR A 175 -37.86 20.25 7.65
CA THR A 175 -37.61 21.67 7.47
C THR A 175 -38.50 22.30 6.39
N VAL A 176 -38.67 21.60 5.26
CA VAL A 176 -39.58 22.04 4.18
C VAL A 176 -41.05 22.11 4.69
N LYS A 177 -41.49 21.13 5.49
CA LYS A 177 -42.84 21.14 6.08
C LYS A 177 -43.03 22.32 7.04
N GLU A 178 -42.05 22.57 7.91
CA GLU A 178 -42.11 23.70 8.85
C GLU A 178 -42.13 25.05 8.13
N ARG A 179 -41.46 25.18 6.98
CA ARG A 179 -41.39 26.40 6.16
C ARG A 179 -42.42 26.43 5.03
N THR A 180 -43.43 25.53 5.05
CA THR A 180 -44.45 25.43 4.00
C THR A 180 -45.17 26.76 3.74
N ARG A 181 -45.55 27.48 4.80
CA ARG A 181 -46.20 28.80 4.71
C ARG A 181 -45.32 29.85 4.05
N GLU A 182 -44.03 29.88 4.38
CA GLU A 182 -43.05 30.78 3.74
C GLU A 182 -42.96 30.54 2.22
N PHE A 183 -42.84 29.29 1.81
CA PHE A 183 -42.81 28.93 0.40
C PHE A 183 -44.12 29.23 -0.32
N GLY A 184 -45.25 29.05 0.35
CA GLY A 184 -46.57 29.42 -0.16
C GLY A 184 -46.71 30.90 -0.44
N ILE A 185 -46.28 31.75 0.51
CA ILE A 185 -46.26 33.22 0.34
C ILE A 185 -45.34 33.63 -0.81
N ARG A 186 -44.16 33.10 -0.88
CA ARG A 186 -43.21 33.38 -2.01
C ARG A 186 -43.82 33.03 -3.37
N LYS A 187 -44.50 31.89 -3.45
CA LYS A 187 -45.24 31.50 -4.68
C LYS A 187 -46.39 32.43 -5.03
N ALA A 188 -47.17 32.82 -4.03
CA ALA A 188 -48.29 33.75 -4.22
C ALA A 188 -47.79 35.13 -4.72
N LEU A 189 -46.61 35.56 -4.30
CA LEU A 189 -45.91 36.75 -4.76
C LEU A 189 -45.20 36.58 -6.13
N GLY A 190 -45.38 35.44 -6.79
CA GLY A 190 -44.85 35.20 -8.15
C GLY A 190 -43.44 34.59 -8.23
N ALA A 191 -42.92 34.04 -7.13
CA ALA A 191 -41.61 33.35 -7.19
C ALA A 191 -41.66 32.15 -8.13
N LYS A 192 -40.67 32.04 -9.01
CA LYS A 192 -40.53 30.92 -9.92
C LYS A 192 -40.25 29.62 -9.16
N PRO A 193 -40.87 28.47 -9.53
CA PRO A 193 -40.63 27.18 -8.87
C PRO A 193 -39.17 26.80 -8.79
N LEU A 194 -38.37 27.10 -9.82
CA LEU A 194 -36.92 26.85 -9.85
C LEU A 194 -36.16 27.65 -8.77
N SER A 195 -36.61 28.84 -8.39
CA SER A 195 -35.95 29.65 -7.36
C SER A 195 -36.05 28.98 -5.98
N ILE A 196 -37.22 28.39 -5.67
CA ILE A 196 -37.44 27.64 -4.43
C ILE A 196 -36.64 26.34 -4.44
N LEU A 197 -36.60 25.64 -5.57
CA LEU A 197 -35.82 24.41 -5.75
C LEU A 197 -34.34 24.67 -5.52
N TRP A 198 -33.77 25.70 -6.15
CA TRP A 198 -32.37 26.08 -5.97
C TRP A 198 -32.04 26.44 -4.52
N LEU A 199 -32.93 27.17 -3.82
CA LEU A 199 -32.73 27.56 -2.43
C LEU A 199 -32.50 26.29 -1.55
N ILE A 200 -33.36 25.29 -1.69
CA ILE A 200 -33.31 24.07 -0.89
C ILE A 200 -32.09 23.20 -1.27
N ILE A 201 -31.75 23.12 -2.57
CA ILE A 201 -30.57 22.40 -3.01
C ILE A 201 -29.30 23.05 -2.48
N VAL A 202 -29.17 24.37 -2.59
CA VAL A 202 -27.98 25.09 -2.06
C VAL A 202 -27.87 24.91 -0.54
N GLU A 203 -28.96 24.97 0.19
CA GLU A 203 -28.99 24.72 1.64
C GLU A 203 -28.50 23.29 1.96
N SER A 204 -29.01 22.28 1.27
CA SER A 204 -28.61 20.90 1.43
C SER A 204 -27.13 20.67 1.07
N VAL A 205 -26.65 21.20 -0.05
CA VAL A 205 -25.25 21.11 -0.47
C VAL A 205 -24.35 21.81 0.53
N THR A 206 -24.72 22.97 1.04
CA THR A 206 -23.94 23.72 2.03
C THR A 206 -23.78 22.92 3.33
N ILE A 207 -24.88 22.38 3.87
CA ILE A 207 -24.87 21.55 5.08
C ILE A 207 -24.00 20.30 4.85
N THR A 208 -24.22 19.58 3.75
CA THR A 208 -23.50 18.34 3.47
C THR A 208 -22.02 18.59 3.25
N THR A 209 -21.64 19.65 2.53
CA THR A 209 -20.23 20.00 2.27
C THR A 209 -19.54 20.45 3.55
N PHE A 210 -20.19 21.26 4.39
CA PHE A 210 -19.62 21.75 5.64
C PHE A 210 -19.33 20.62 6.62
N PHE A 211 -20.33 19.80 6.93
CA PHE A 211 -20.15 18.66 7.84
C PHE A 211 -19.30 17.55 7.23
N GLY A 212 -19.39 17.35 5.92
CA GLY A 212 -18.53 16.42 5.21
C GLY A 212 -17.04 16.82 5.25
N TYR A 213 -16.75 18.12 5.14
CA TYR A 213 -15.39 18.63 5.29
C TYR A 213 -14.87 18.41 6.72
N ILE A 214 -15.69 18.66 7.75
CA ILE A 214 -15.34 18.35 9.15
C ILE A 214 -15.03 16.84 9.29
N GLY A 215 -15.88 15.98 8.71
CA GLY A 215 -15.65 14.53 8.71
C GLY A 215 -14.35 14.12 8.01
N MET A 216 -14.03 14.76 6.89
CA MET A 216 -12.78 14.52 6.16
C MET A 216 -11.55 14.91 7.00
N VAL A 217 -11.57 16.09 7.62
CA VAL A 217 -10.48 16.56 8.51
C VAL A 217 -10.31 15.62 9.72
N ALA A 218 -11.43 15.21 10.33
CA ALA A 218 -11.41 14.24 11.42
C ALA A 218 -10.83 12.88 10.97
N GLY A 219 -11.21 12.40 9.79
CA GLY A 219 -10.70 11.16 9.21
C GLY A 219 -9.19 11.22 8.98
N ILE A 220 -8.69 12.31 8.40
CA ILE A 220 -7.24 12.54 8.21
C ILE A 220 -6.54 12.57 9.57
N GLY A 221 -7.10 13.25 10.56
CA GLY A 221 -6.54 13.32 11.91
C GLY A 221 -6.43 11.95 12.58
N VAL A 222 -7.46 11.10 12.43
CA VAL A 222 -7.42 9.72 12.94
C VAL A 222 -6.35 8.90 12.23
N THR A 223 -6.23 9.01 10.90
CA THR A 223 -5.22 8.30 10.12
C THR A 223 -3.81 8.71 10.54
N GLU A 224 -3.57 10.01 10.74
CA GLU A 224 -2.27 10.52 11.19
C GLU A 224 -1.95 10.08 12.63
N TRP A 225 -2.94 10.09 13.50
CA TRP A 225 -2.80 9.56 14.86
C TRP A 225 -2.45 8.07 14.85
N MET A 226 -3.11 7.26 14.01
CA MET A 226 -2.78 5.85 13.83
C MET A 226 -1.35 5.66 13.30
N ASN A 227 -0.92 6.48 12.34
CA ASN A 227 0.43 6.46 11.81
C ASN A 227 1.47 6.76 12.90
N SER A 228 1.23 7.78 13.73
CA SER A 228 2.13 8.12 14.83
C SER A 228 2.17 7.05 15.93
N ALA A 229 1.05 6.40 16.23
CA ALA A 229 0.95 5.38 17.28
C ALA A 229 1.50 4.01 16.84
N PHE A 230 1.31 3.63 15.57
CA PHE A 230 1.60 2.29 15.04
C PHE A 230 2.61 2.27 13.90
N GLY A 231 2.95 3.40 13.30
CA GLY A 231 3.83 3.50 12.13
C GLY A 231 5.28 3.03 12.38
N ASN A 232 5.71 3.03 13.64
CA ASN A 232 7.03 2.51 14.05
C ASN A 232 6.98 1.04 14.48
N GLN A 233 5.80 0.42 14.53
CA GLN A 233 5.68 -0.99 14.87
C GLN A 233 5.93 -1.84 13.62
N THR A 234 7.04 -2.56 13.64
CA THR A 234 7.30 -3.62 12.67
C THR A 234 6.55 -4.86 13.11
N ALA A 235 5.61 -5.34 12.29
CA ALA A 235 5.00 -6.64 12.55
C ALA A 235 6.02 -7.73 12.19
N ASP A 236 6.43 -8.50 13.20
CA ASP A 236 7.20 -9.73 13.02
C ASP A 236 6.27 -10.80 12.41
N ALA A 237 6.18 -10.82 11.09
CA ALA A 237 5.53 -11.90 10.34
C ALA A 237 6.57 -12.99 9.99
N GLY A 238 7.23 -13.55 11.01
CA GLY A 238 8.20 -14.63 10.86
C GLY A 238 9.49 -14.21 10.16
N MET A 239 9.62 -14.42 8.86
CA MET A 239 10.85 -14.16 8.10
C MET A 239 10.92 -12.73 7.50
N PHE A 240 9.86 -11.91 7.66
CA PHE A 240 9.76 -10.56 7.11
C PHE A 240 9.22 -9.58 8.14
N GLN A 241 10.02 -8.56 8.44
CA GLN A 241 9.53 -7.38 9.14
C GLN A 241 8.95 -6.42 8.09
N ALA A 242 7.63 -6.31 8.02
CA ALA A 242 6.98 -5.33 7.17
C ALA A 242 6.52 -4.13 8.03
N ARG A 243 6.84 -2.91 7.62
CA ARG A 243 6.19 -1.73 8.17
C ARG A 243 4.72 -1.80 7.81
N MET A 244 3.83 -1.87 8.81
CA MET A 244 2.38 -1.94 8.58
C MET A 244 1.83 -0.69 7.91
N PHE A 245 2.43 0.46 8.16
CA PHE A 245 2.04 1.74 7.59
C PHE A 245 3.26 2.45 7.01
N SER A 246 3.24 2.69 5.71
CA SER A 246 4.23 3.52 5.03
C SER A 246 3.52 4.81 4.61
N ASP A 247 3.85 5.91 5.31
CA ASP A 247 3.48 7.30 5.01
C ASP A 247 2.10 7.46 4.31
N PRO A 248 0.98 7.47 5.05
CA PRO A 248 -0.34 7.73 4.48
C PRO A 248 -0.49 9.23 4.16
N THR A 249 0.19 9.69 3.10
CA THR A 249 -0.04 11.04 2.60
C THR A 249 -1.35 11.08 1.84
N VAL A 250 -2.24 11.98 2.26
CA VAL A 250 -3.49 12.23 1.53
C VAL A 250 -3.16 13.03 0.27
N ASP A 251 -3.28 12.39 -0.89
CA ASP A 251 -3.11 13.04 -2.18
C ASP A 251 -4.21 14.09 -2.38
N ILE A 252 -3.83 15.25 -2.94
CA ILE A 252 -4.76 16.34 -3.33
C ILE A 252 -5.88 15.80 -4.25
N GLY A 253 -5.58 14.82 -5.09
CA GLY A 253 -6.57 14.16 -5.94
C GLY A 253 -7.70 13.49 -5.14
N ILE A 254 -7.38 12.87 -4.01
CA ILE A 254 -8.38 12.25 -3.12
C ILE A 254 -9.26 13.33 -2.47
N ALA A 255 -8.69 14.45 -2.04
CA ALA A 255 -9.44 15.56 -1.45
C ALA A 255 -10.44 16.17 -2.46
N ILE A 256 -10.03 16.33 -3.72
CA ILE A 256 -10.91 16.81 -4.80
C ILE A 256 -12.04 15.81 -5.07
N GLN A 257 -11.73 14.52 -5.18
CA GLN A 257 -12.74 13.47 -5.38
C GLN A 257 -13.74 13.42 -4.22
N ALA A 258 -13.28 13.52 -2.98
CA ALA A 258 -14.14 13.57 -1.80
C ALA A 258 -15.07 14.81 -1.84
N THR A 259 -14.55 15.98 -2.16
CA THR A 259 -15.34 17.22 -2.26
C THR A 259 -16.43 17.10 -3.34
N LEU A 260 -16.09 16.59 -4.52
CA LEU A 260 -17.06 16.36 -5.60
C LEU A 260 -18.13 15.36 -5.18
N THR A 261 -17.75 14.29 -4.50
CA THR A 261 -18.68 13.28 -3.99
C THR A 261 -19.65 13.89 -2.97
N LEU A 262 -19.19 14.76 -2.07
CA LEU A 262 -20.02 15.47 -1.10
C LEU A 262 -21.03 16.43 -1.78
N ILE A 263 -20.62 17.15 -2.82
CA ILE A 263 -21.50 18.03 -3.59
C ILE A 263 -22.59 17.21 -4.29
N ILE A 264 -22.25 16.09 -4.91
CA ILE A 264 -23.20 15.18 -5.55
C ILE A 264 -24.18 14.63 -4.51
N ALA A 265 -23.67 14.15 -3.38
CA ALA A 265 -24.47 13.60 -2.29
C ALA A 265 -25.45 14.66 -1.71
N GLY A 266 -24.98 15.87 -1.46
CA GLY A 266 -25.81 17.00 -1.00
C GLY A 266 -26.91 17.38 -1.99
N THR A 267 -26.58 17.36 -3.29
CA THR A 267 -27.56 17.62 -4.35
C THR A 267 -28.64 16.53 -4.37
N LEU A 268 -28.25 15.27 -4.28
CA LEU A 268 -29.20 14.14 -4.23
C LEU A 268 -30.06 14.17 -2.98
N ALA A 269 -29.47 14.48 -1.82
CA ALA A 269 -30.21 14.61 -0.56
C ALA A 269 -31.26 15.74 -0.58
N GLY A 270 -30.92 16.86 -1.19
CA GLY A 270 -31.81 18.02 -1.32
C GLY A 270 -32.86 17.91 -2.43
N PHE A 271 -32.62 17.07 -3.43
CA PHE A 271 -33.46 17.00 -4.62
C PHE A 271 -34.90 16.56 -4.33
N PHE A 272 -35.10 15.51 -3.55
CA PHE A 272 -36.44 15.01 -3.22
C PHE A 272 -37.25 15.99 -2.34
N PRO A 273 -36.68 16.55 -1.25
CA PRO A 273 -37.31 17.62 -0.46
C PRO A 273 -37.64 18.86 -1.30
N ALA A 274 -36.73 19.29 -2.16
CA ALA A 274 -36.92 20.45 -3.03
C ALA A 274 -38.08 20.25 -4.00
N LYS A 275 -38.17 19.08 -4.63
CA LYS A 275 -39.29 18.72 -5.51
C LYS A 275 -40.62 18.76 -4.75
N LYS A 276 -40.65 18.28 -3.52
CA LYS A 276 -41.85 18.30 -2.67
C LYS A 276 -42.28 19.73 -2.29
N ALA A 277 -41.30 20.60 -1.92
CA ALA A 277 -41.59 22.02 -1.65
C ALA A 277 -42.18 22.75 -2.87
N VAL A 278 -41.66 22.47 -4.04
CA VAL A 278 -42.18 23.06 -5.29
C VAL A 278 -43.57 22.56 -5.64
N SER A 279 -43.99 21.37 -5.24
CA SER A 279 -45.33 20.85 -5.52
C SER A 279 -46.44 21.40 -4.63
N ILE A 280 -46.11 22.09 -3.51
CA ILE A 280 -47.09 22.65 -2.59
C ILE A 280 -47.87 23.78 -3.27
N SER A 281 -49.21 23.73 -3.22
CA SER A 281 -50.06 24.80 -3.76
C SER A 281 -50.09 26.01 -2.78
N PRO A 282 -50.10 27.27 -3.29
CA PRO A 282 -50.23 28.47 -2.41
C PRO A 282 -51.44 28.46 -1.51
N ILE A 283 -52.57 27.90 -2.01
CA ILE A 283 -53.84 27.82 -1.29
C ILE A 283 -53.74 26.86 -0.10
N GLU A 284 -53.14 25.68 -0.31
CA GLU A 284 -52.91 24.68 0.73
C GLU A 284 -51.92 25.20 1.80
N ALA A 285 -50.88 25.90 1.38
CA ALA A 285 -49.85 26.45 2.27
C ALA A 285 -50.38 27.56 3.19
N LEU A 286 -51.43 28.30 2.77
CA LEU A 286 -52.06 29.36 3.58
C LEU A 286 -53.20 28.83 4.46
N ARG A 287 -53.69 27.62 4.19
CA ARG A 287 -54.80 26.97 4.94
C ARG A 287 -54.26 25.99 6.02
N SER A 288 -53.01 25.59 5.98
CA SER A 288 -52.41 24.72 6.99
C SER A 288 -52.07 25.54 8.24
N ASP A 289 -52.87 25.39 9.27
CA ASP A 289 -52.54 25.77 10.65
C ASP A 289 -51.60 24.76 11.27
#